data_1590de2bf5ec9b2823cea10cb9f6c062
#
_entry.id   1590de2bf5ec9b2823cea10cb9f6c062
#
_cell.length_a   1.000
_cell.length_b   1.000
_cell.length_c   1.000
_cell.angle_alpha   90.00
_cell.angle_beta   90.00
_cell.angle_gamma   90.00
#
_symmetry.space_group_name_H-M   'P 1'
#
loop_
_entity.id
_entity.type
_entity.pdbx_description
1 polymer ?
#
loop_
_entity_poly.entity_id
_entity_poly.type
_entity_poly.pdbx_seq_one_letter_code
_entity_poly.pdbx_strand_id
1 'polypeptide(L)'
;MNYWKIEFNDLPSLGQYYSLDTEIRIRTMTVRDVKYLATFNKSNAITITNELLQRCLKLKHLKFEDILLADREYLLFWLRTNTFIRSSGYQIKIPECPTCKNSIEQEVKLNSFKTDYIKSKSDTCFLDGLNITIPLKHPTIKDLKDARLVENDEFLDLALYIDTDNSLQDKARFIMNLQGMDFVKLKYTIDNMKCGMHKTIQVKCPICGEITDVKLIVADENMFTHTSIKEILELITRIAKYANLQITDDWPWMEVEIEQEIVNKMIKDENAETQKEIAKAKSQANAHTPSTSSVKHPRI
;
A
#
# COMPACT_ATOMS: atom_id res chain seq x y z
N MET A 1 -8.83 -19.24 -9.48
CA MET A 1 -8.53 -17.84 -9.09
C MET A 1 -9.62 -16.93 -9.61
N ASN A 2 -10.20 -16.11 -8.75
CA ASN A 2 -11.21 -15.15 -9.13
C ASN A 2 -10.54 -13.81 -9.51
N TYR A 3 -11.04 -13.20 -10.58
CA TYR A 3 -10.65 -11.88 -11.03
C TYR A 3 -11.82 -10.93 -10.85
N TRP A 4 -11.59 -9.78 -10.23
CA TRP A 4 -12.56 -8.71 -10.08
C TRP A 4 -12.36 -7.70 -11.21
N LYS A 5 -13.45 -7.30 -11.83
CA LYS A 5 -13.45 -6.21 -12.79
C LYS A 5 -13.30 -4.89 -12.05
N ILE A 6 -12.39 -4.04 -12.49
CA ILE A 6 -12.26 -2.66 -12.03
C ILE A 6 -13.15 -1.80 -12.93
N GLU A 7 -14.07 -1.10 -12.32
CA GLU A 7 -14.91 -0.16 -13.06
C GLU A 7 -14.15 1.15 -13.26
N PHE A 8 -14.35 1.81 -14.40
CA PHE A 8 -13.65 3.06 -14.70
C PHE A 8 -13.95 4.16 -13.69
N ASN A 9 -15.15 4.16 -13.10
CA ASN A 9 -15.53 5.12 -12.07
C ASN A 9 -14.73 4.97 -10.76
N ASP A 10 -14.07 3.84 -10.54
CA ASP A 10 -13.22 3.61 -9.40
C ASP A 10 -11.79 4.14 -9.62
N LEU A 11 -11.40 4.30 -10.90
CA LEU A 11 -10.06 4.77 -11.27
C LEU A 11 -9.95 6.29 -11.12
N PRO A 12 -8.81 6.82 -10.65
CA PRO A 12 -8.56 8.26 -10.60
C PRO A 12 -8.78 8.98 -11.93
N SER A 13 -8.43 8.34 -13.06
CA SER A 13 -8.63 8.88 -14.41
C SER A 13 -10.07 8.81 -14.90
N LEU A 14 -10.97 8.12 -14.18
CA LEU A 14 -12.34 7.78 -14.63
C LEU A 14 -12.35 7.07 -16.01
N GLY A 15 -11.22 6.45 -16.39
CA GLY A 15 -11.07 5.79 -17.68
C GLY A 15 -11.06 6.71 -18.90
N GLN A 16 -10.98 8.04 -18.73
CA GLN A 16 -11.13 9.03 -19.82
C GLN A 16 -10.09 8.91 -20.93
N TYR A 17 -8.96 8.26 -20.66
CA TYR A 17 -7.86 8.07 -21.62
C TYR A 17 -7.77 6.65 -22.16
N TYR A 18 -8.67 5.77 -21.77
CA TYR A 18 -8.78 4.41 -22.29
C TYR A 18 -9.88 4.30 -23.34
N SER A 19 -9.77 3.32 -24.23
CA SER A 19 -10.85 3.03 -25.17
C SER A 19 -12.06 2.43 -24.44
N LEU A 20 -13.26 2.63 -24.98
CA LEU A 20 -14.51 2.17 -24.36
C LEU A 20 -14.60 0.66 -24.20
N ASP A 21 -13.86 -0.11 -24.98
CA ASP A 21 -13.80 -1.56 -24.95
C ASP A 21 -12.65 -2.10 -24.08
N THR A 22 -11.90 -1.20 -23.41
CA THR A 22 -10.86 -1.56 -22.45
C THR A 22 -11.47 -2.23 -21.23
N GLU A 23 -10.87 -3.32 -20.79
CA GLU A 23 -11.24 -4.00 -19.55
C GLU A 23 -10.00 -4.25 -18.70
N ILE A 24 -10.09 -3.89 -17.42
CA ILE A 24 -9.08 -4.13 -16.41
C ILE A 24 -9.68 -5.08 -15.38
N ARG A 25 -9.06 -6.24 -15.22
CA ARG A 25 -9.40 -7.20 -14.15
C ARG A 25 -8.19 -7.44 -13.28
N ILE A 26 -8.42 -7.54 -11.97
CA ILE A 26 -7.38 -7.74 -10.97
C ILE A 26 -7.75 -8.92 -10.05
N ARG A 27 -6.75 -9.66 -9.61
CA ARG A 27 -6.88 -10.68 -8.56
C ARG A 27 -6.03 -10.34 -7.35
N THR A 28 -6.33 -10.90 -6.20
CA THR A 28 -5.46 -10.85 -5.03
C THR A 28 -4.17 -11.63 -5.26
N MET A 29 -3.14 -11.34 -4.48
CA MET A 29 -1.88 -12.07 -4.52
C MET A 29 -2.05 -13.49 -4.00
N THR A 30 -1.24 -14.39 -4.55
CA THR A 30 -1.07 -15.76 -4.07
C THR A 30 0.16 -15.87 -3.17
N VAL A 31 0.35 -17.04 -2.54
CA VAL A 31 1.58 -17.37 -1.79
C VAL A 31 2.82 -17.16 -2.64
N ARG A 32 2.77 -17.53 -3.94
CA ARG A 32 3.88 -17.31 -4.89
C ARG A 32 4.20 -15.82 -5.06
N ASP A 33 3.17 -14.99 -5.20
CA ASP A 33 3.33 -13.55 -5.39
C ASP A 33 3.91 -12.90 -4.12
N VAL A 34 3.47 -13.32 -2.92
CA VAL A 34 4.01 -12.83 -1.65
C VAL A 34 5.45 -13.28 -1.43
N LYS A 35 5.81 -14.52 -1.80
CA LYS A 35 7.22 -14.98 -1.80
C LYS A 35 8.07 -14.13 -2.76
N TYR A 36 7.53 -13.79 -3.93
CA TYR A 36 8.22 -12.89 -4.87
C TYR A 36 8.37 -11.48 -4.28
N LEU A 37 7.33 -10.95 -3.66
CA LEU A 37 7.41 -9.67 -2.95
C LEU A 37 8.47 -9.66 -1.84
N ALA A 38 8.73 -10.79 -1.19
CA ALA A 38 9.77 -10.91 -0.16
C ALA A 38 11.22 -10.75 -0.70
N THR A 39 11.43 -10.72 -2.02
CA THR A 39 12.71 -10.37 -2.65
C THR A 39 12.93 -8.87 -2.82
N PHE A 40 11.98 -8.07 -2.37
CA PHE A 40 11.94 -6.63 -2.49
C PHE A 40 13.06 -5.95 -1.69
N ASN A 41 13.64 -4.92 -2.29
CA ASN A 41 14.54 -3.97 -1.64
C ASN A 41 14.39 -2.58 -2.29
N LYS A 42 14.98 -1.54 -1.70
CA LYS A 42 14.85 -0.17 -2.21
C LYS A 42 15.31 0.02 -3.66
N SER A 43 16.30 -0.74 -4.11
CA SER A 43 16.86 -0.58 -5.45
C SER A 43 16.00 -1.21 -6.55
N ASN A 44 15.17 -2.23 -6.21
CA ASN A 44 14.32 -2.94 -7.16
C ASN A 44 12.81 -2.70 -6.97
N ALA A 45 12.45 -1.78 -6.08
CA ALA A 45 11.06 -1.53 -5.66
C ALA A 45 10.08 -1.40 -6.84
N ILE A 46 10.38 -0.55 -7.83
CA ILE A 46 9.51 -0.35 -8.99
C ILE A 46 9.39 -1.63 -9.83
N THR A 47 10.50 -2.29 -10.06
CA THR A 47 10.53 -3.50 -10.89
C THR A 47 9.64 -4.55 -10.27
N ILE A 48 9.83 -4.82 -8.97
CA ILE A 48 9.04 -5.81 -8.23
C ILE A 48 7.56 -5.45 -8.19
N THR A 49 7.21 -4.18 -7.89
CA THR A 49 5.80 -3.76 -7.82
C THR A 49 5.12 -3.79 -9.19
N ASN A 50 5.82 -3.43 -10.27
CA ASN A 50 5.28 -3.51 -11.62
C ASN A 50 5.08 -4.96 -12.07
N GLU A 51 6.07 -5.82 -11.86
CA GLU A 51 5.94 -7.24 -12.21
C GLU A 51 4.85 -7.93 -11.39
N LEU A 52 4.75 -7.59 -10.09
CA LEU A 52 3.69 -8.08 -9.23
C LEU A 52 2.31 -7.65 -9.73
N LEU A 53 2.16 -6.37 -10.03
CA LEU A 53 0.92 -5.85 -10.58
C LEU A 53 0.57 -6.52 -11.91
N GLN A 54 1.53 -6.66 -12.82
CA GLN A 54 1.35 -7.32 -14.10
C GLN A 54 0.90 -8.79 -13.95
N ARG A 55 1.43 -9.54 -12.98
CA ARG A 55 1.01 -10.91 -12.66
C ARG A 55 -0.44 -10.98 -12.14
N CYS A 56 -0.88 -9.94 -11.46
CA CYS A 56 -2.21 -9.88 -10.85
C CYS A 56 -3.28 -9.30 -11.78
N LEU A 57 -2.89 -8.70 -12.92
CA LEU A 57 -3.81 -8.07 -13.87
C LEU A 57 -4.14 -8.99 -15.07
N LYS A 58 -5.36 -8.85 -15.56
CA LYS A 58 -5.77 -9.24 -16.91
C LYS A 58 -6.30 -8.01 -17.63
N LEU A 59 -5.63 -7.65 -18.70
CA LEU A 59 -5.95 -6.46 -19.52
C LEU A 59 -6.52 -6.88 -20.85
N LYS A 60 -7.57 -6.20 -21.30
CA LYS A 60 -8.15 -6.33 -22.63
C LYS A 60 -8.10 -4.96 -23.29
N HIS A 61 -7.57 -4.89 -24.51
CA HIS A 61 -7.39 -3.68 -25.31
C HIS A 61 -6.57 -2.57 -24.63
N LEU A 62 -5.69 -2.95 -23.68
CA LEU A 62 -4.77 -2.05 -23.01
C LEU A 62 -3.44 -2.78 -22.77
N LYS A 63 -2.29 -2.14 -23.07
CA LYS A 63 -0.98 -2.66 -22.70
C LYS A 63 -0.66 -2.20 -21.26
N PHE A 64 0.11 -3.01 -20.56
CA PHE A 64 0.51 -2.70 -19.18
C PHE A 64 1.24 -1.37 -19.07
N GLU A 65 2.13 -1.09 -20.03
CA GLU A 65 2.92 0.12 -20.08
C GLU A 65 2.11 1.39 -20.35
N ASP A 66 0.90 1.25 -20.90
CA ASP A 66 -0.01 2.35 -21.22
C ASP A 66 -0.99 2.69 -20.07
N ILE A 67 -0.92 1.96 -18.95
CA ILE A 67 -1.67 2.30 -17.74
C ILE A 67 -1.14 3.62 -17.19
N LEU A 68 -2.05 4.54 -16.86
CA LEU A 68 -1.72 5.84 -16.26
C LEU A 68 -1.09 5.65 -14.87
N LEU A 69 -0.11 6.48 -14.51
CA LEU A 69 0.56 6.37 -13.21
C LEU A 69 -0.40 6.52 -12.04
N ALA A 70 -1.39 7.40 -12.16
CA ALA A 70 -2.44 7.57 -11.15
C ALA A 70 -3.27 6.30 -10.95
N ASP A 71 -3.64 5.63 -12.04
CA ASP A 71 -4.42 4.40 -11.99
C ASP A 71 -3.56 3.21 -11.52
N ARG A 72 -2.27 3.17 -11.90
CA ARG A 72 -1.32 2.20 -11.36
C ARG A 72 -1.23 2.28 -9.83
N GLU A 73 -1.12 3.49 -9.29
CA GLU A 73 -1.08 3.71 -7.85
C GLU A 73 -2.36 3.18 -7.16
N TYR A 74 -3.52 3.50 -7.72
CA TYR A 74 -4.80 2.97 -7.24
C TYR A 74 -4.86 1.44 -7.29
N LEU A 75 -4.42 0.81 -8.38
CA LEU A 75 -4.41 -0.65 -8.53
C LEU A 75 -3.46 -1.32 -7.52
N LEU A 76 -2.32 -0.73 -7.21
CA LEU A 76 -1.42 -1.20 -6.14
C LEU A 76 -2.07 -1.09 -4.76
N PHE A 77 -2.77 0.01 -4.48
CA PHE A 77 -3.55 0.17 -3.25
C PHE A 77 -4.65 -0.89 -3.14
N TRP A 78 -5.39 -1.10 -4.22
CA TRP A 78 -6.42 -2.14 -4.29
C TRP A 78 -5.82 -3.52 -3.99
N LEU A 79 -4.69 -3.82 -4.63
CA LEU A 79 -4.01 -5.10 -4.46
C LEU A 79 -3.58 -5.32 -3.01
N ARG A 80 -3.00 -4.31 -2.37
CA ARG A 80 -2.62 -4.35 -0.96
C ARG A 80 -3.82 -4.56 -0.05
N THR A 81 -4.85 -3.73 -0.20
CA THR A 81 -6.03 -3.75 0.68
C THR A 81 -6.79 -5.07 0.60
N ASN A 82 -6.88 -5.65 -0.59
CA ASN A 82 -7.63 -6.89 -0.81
C ASN A 82 -6.79 -8.16 -0.61
N THR A 83 -5.47 -8.06 -0.50
CA THR A 83 -4.59 -9.20 -0.24
C THR A 83 -4.28 -9.36 1.25
N PHE A 84 -3.94 -8.26 1.93
CA PHE A 84 -3.50 -8.26 3.32
C PHE A 84 -4.61 -7.74 4.24
N ILE A 85 -5.42 -8.64 4.77
CA ILE A 85 -6.55 -8.29 5.65
C ILE A 85 -6.06 -7.71 6.97
N ARG A 86 -4.97 -8.25 7.52
CA ARG A 86 -4.43 -7.87 8.83
C ARG A 86 -3.56 -6.63 8.81
N SER A 87 -2.82 -6.43 7.73
CA SER A 87 -1.95 -5.26 7.54
C SER A 87 -2.57 -4.24 6.58
N SER A 88 -3.89 -4.09 6.63
CA SER A 88 -4.61 -3.07 5.85
C SER A 88 -4.30 -1.64 6.30
N GLY A 89 -3.60 -1.48 7.42
CA GLY A 89 -3.17 -0.19 7.93
C GLY A 89 -1.81 0.25 7.41
N TYR A 90 -1.63 1.55 7.33
CA TYR A 90 -0.38 2.22 7.04
C TYR A 90 0.17 2.80 8.34
N GLN A 91 1.37 2.35 8.77
CA GLN A 91 2.00 2.91 9.95
C GLN A 91 2.61 4.27 9.61
N ILE A 92 2.10 5.31 10.23
CA ILE A 92 2.62 6.66 10.09
C ILE A 92 3.37 7.02 11.35
N LYS A 93 4.62 7.45 11.16
CA LYS A 93 5.44 8.01 12.21
C LYS A 93 5.66 9.48 11.94
N ILE A 94 5.11 10.33 12.79
CA ILE A 94 5.36 11.76 12.79
C ILE A 94 6.43 12.01 13.86
N PRO A 95 7.62 12.52 13.49
CA PRO A 95 8.73 12.68 14.42
C PRO A 95 8.36 13.54 15.63
N GLU A 96 7.65 14.64 15.40
CA GLU A 96 7.24 15.57 16.45
C GLU A 96 5.88 16.20 16.13
N CYS A 97 5.00 16.23 17.15
CA CYS A 97 3.81 17.06 17.08
C CYS A 97 4.23 18.54 17.09
N PRO A 98 3.71 19.40 16.20
CA PRO A 98 4.10 20.81 16.17
C PRO A 98 3.80 21.55 17.47
N THR A 99 2.78 21.14 18.22
CA THR A 99 2.31 21.78 19.46
C THR A 99 2.99 21.21 20.70
N CYS A 100 2.93 19.90 20.94
CA CYS A 100 3.42 19.32 22.21
C CYS A 100 4.77 18.61 22.08
N LYS A 101 5.38 18.60 20.90
CA LYS A 101 6.69 18.01 20.60
C LYS A 101 6.82 16.51 20.84
N ASN A 102 5.73 15.82 21.14
CA ASN A 102 5.75 14.38 21.30
C ASN A 102 5.71 13.68 19.93
N SER A 103 6.38 12.55 19.82
CA SER A 103 6.32 11.70 18.65
C SER A 103 4.94 11.03 18.55
N ILE A 104 4.41 10.95 17.34
CA ILE A 104 3.10 10.32 17.06
C ILE A 104 3.35 9.11 16.19
N GLU A 105 2.92 7.94 16.67
CA GLU A 105 2.81 6.73 15.88
C GLU A 105 1.32 6.39 15.75
N GLN A 106 0.82 6.34 14.54
CA GLN A 106 -0.59 6.03 14.28
C GLN A 106 -0.71 5.11 13.07
N GLU A 107 -1.57 4.13 13.19
CA GLU A 107 -2.01 3.32 12.06
C GLU A 107 -3.15 4.02 11.34
N VAL A 108 -2.99 4.21 10.03
CA VAL A 108 -4.02 4.77 9.16
C VAL A 108 -4.55 3.66 8.27
N LYS A 109 -5.85 3.44 8.30
CA LYS A 109 -6.49 2.42 7.46
C LYS A 109 -6.45 2.84 6.00
N LEU A 110 -6.10 1.94 5.10
CA LEU A 110 -6.03 2.22 3.66
C LEU A 110 -7.36 2.71 3.08
N ASN A 111 -8.48 2.26 3.60
CA ASN A 111 -9.81 2.70 3.17
C ASN A 111 -10.15 4.16 3.56
N SER A 112 -9.32 4.81 4.38
CA SER A 112 -9.46 6.24 4.70
C SER A 112 -8.82 7.16 3.68
N PHE A 113 -8.03 6.62 2.75
CA PHE A 113 -7.45 7.40 1.66
C PHE A 113 -8.52 7.81 0.66
N LYS A 114 -8.50 9.07 0.30
CA LYS A 114 -9.40 9.63 -0.72
C LYS A 114 -8.73 9.54 -2.09
N THR A 115 -9.55 9.46 -3.12
CA THR A 115 -9.11 9.54 -4.50
C THR A 115 -9.43 10.93 -5.04
N ASP A 116 -8.42 11.59 -5.59
CA ASP A 116 -8.57 12.81 -6.37
C ASP A 116 -8.84 12.41 -7.81
N TYR A 117 -10.07 12.60 -8.25
CA TYR A 117 -10.46 12.27 -9.62
C TYR A 117 -10.07 13.38 -10.58
N ILE A 118 -9.81 13.00 -11.83
CA ILE A 118 -9.60 13.96 -12.90
C ILE A 118 -10.77 14.93 -12.99
N LYS A 119 -10.47 16.23 -13.09
CA LYS A 119 -11.50 17.28 -13.20
C LYS A 119 -11.88 17.53 -14.65
N SER A 120 -10.92 17.49 -15.56
CA SER A 120 -11.18 17.66 -16.99
C SER A 120 -10.14 16.92 -17.81
N LYS A 121 -10.60 16.31 -18.92
CA LYS A 121 -9.71 15.79 -19.95
C LYS A 121 -9.21 16.97 -20.80
N SER A 122 -7.90 17.04 -21.01
CA SER A 122 -7.29 18.02 -21.90
C SER A 122 -6.11 17.38 -22.62
N ASP A 123 -6.16 17.40 -23.94
CA ASP A 123 -5.10 16.85 -24.78
C ASP A 123 -4.17 17.95 -25.32
N THR A 124 -4.51 19.23 -25.09
CA THR A 124 -3.73 20.38 -25.54
C THR A 124 -3.92 21.59 -24.64
N CYS A 125 -2.91 22.51 -24.65
CA CYS A 125 -3.00 23.83 -24.03
C CYS A 125 -2.51 24.88 -25.04
N PHE A 126 -3.37 25.88 -25.38
CA PHE A 126 -2.97 27.00 -26.23
C PHE A 126 -2.34 28.09 -25.36
N LEU A 127 -1.12 28.53 -25.72
CA LEU A 127 -0.36 29.59 -25.05
C LEU A 127 -0.50 30.88 -25.86
N ASP A 128 -1.22 31.87 -25.32
CA ASP A 128 -1.57 33.10 -26.03
C ASP A 128 -0.34 33.98 -26.34
N GLY A 129 0.58 34.09 -25.38
CA GLY A 129 1.78 34.92 -25.52
C GLY A 129 2.75 34.42 -26.59
N LEU A 130 2.80 33.10 -26.76
CA LEU A 130 3.66 32.48 -27.81
C LEU A 130 2.90 32.13 -29.08
N ASN A 131 1.57 32.21 -29.08
CA ASN A 131 0.69 31.80 -30.17
C ASN A 131 0.94 30.35 -30.64
N ILE A 132 1.14 29.43 -29.69
CA ILE A 132 1.37 28.00 -29.95
C ILE A 132 0.43 27.12 -29.16
N THR A 133 0.17 25.92 -29.68
CA THR A 133 -0.55 24.87 -28.97
C THR A 133 0.42 23.82 -28.50
N ILE A 134 0.40 23.52 -27.17
CA ILE A 134 1.22 22.50 -26.55
C ILE A 134 0.37 21.23 -26.43
N PRO A 135 0.80 20.08 -26.99
CA PRO A 135 0.13 18.81 -26.78
C PRO A 135 0.37 18.33 -25.35
N LEU A 136 -0.67 17.81 -24.72
CA LEU A 136 -0.63 17.31 -23.35
C LEU A 136 -0.99 15.83 -23.30
N LYS A 137 -0.40 15.12 -22.35
CA LYS A 137 -0.68 13.71 -22.05
C LYS A 137 -0.74 13.48 -20.54
N HIS A 138 -1.35 12.37 -20.13
CA HIS A 138 -1.11 11.84 -18.80
C HIS A 138 0.14 10.96 -18.77
N PRO A 139 0.97 11.04 -17.70
CA PRO A 139 2.08 10.12 -17.52
C PRO A 139 1.58 8.69 -17.34
N THR A 140 2.26 7.75 -17.99
CA THR A 140 1.98 6.30 -17.95
C THR A 140 3.10 5.54 -17.26
N ILE A 141 2.96 4.23 -17.13
CA ILE A 141 4.04 3.36 -16.60
C ILE A 141 5.33 3.50 -17.42
N LYS A 142 5.26 3.83 -18.72
CA LYS A 142 6.45 4.15 -19.54
C LYS A 142 7.25 5.31 -18.98
N ASP A 143 6.56 6.33 -18.47
CA ASP A 143 7.17 7.56 -17.96
C ASP A 143 7.62 7.43 -16.48
N LEU A 144 7.45 6.27 -15.86
CA LEU A 144 7.68 6.06 -14.40
C LEU A 144 9.13 6.38 -13.96
N LYS A 145 10.12 6.12 -14.82
CA LYS A 145 11.51 6.47 -14.52
C LYS A 145 11.70 7.97 -14.40
N ASP A 146 11.10 8.73 -15.33
CA ASP A 146 11.17 10.19 -15.36
C ASP A 146 10.36 10.79 -14.21
N ALA A 147 9.20 10.23 -13.92
CA ALA A 147 8.35 10.64 -12.80
C ALA A 147 9.06 10.58 -11.44
N ARG A 148 10.05 9.71 -11.26
CA ARG A 148 10.86 9.64 -10.03
C ARG A 148 11.89 10.76 -9.89
N LEU A 149 12.33 11.33 -10.98
CA LEU A 149 13.27 12.44 -10.96
C LEU A 149 12.60 13.76 -10.53
N VAL A 150 11.27 13.75 -10.45
CA VAL A 150 10.42 14.94 -10.29
C VAL A 150 10.12 15.26 -8.82
N GLU A 151 10.50 14.40 -7.85
CA GLU A 151 10.22 14.66 -6.44
C GLU A 151 10.71 16.05 -6.02
N ASN A 152 9.75 16.94 -5.71
CA ASN A 152 9.93 18.31 -5.26
C ASN A 152 10.37 19.36 -6.32
N ASP A 153 10.30 19.07 -7.60
CA ASP A 153 10.51 20.04 -8.68
C ASP A 153 9.23 20.28 -9.49
N GLU A 154 8.60 21.44 -9.29
CA GLU A 154 7.33 21.79 -9.93
C GLU A 154 7.45 21.82 -11.48
N PHE A 155 8.57 22.28 -12.01
CA PHE A 155 8.74 22.39 -13.48
C PHE A 155 8.91 21.01 -14.12
N LEU A 156 9.63 20.12 -13.48
CA LEU A 156 9.74 18.73 -13.91
C LEU A 156 8.40 18.00 -13.81
N ASP A 157 7.64 18.23 -12.74
CA ASP A 157 6.29 17.66 -12.56
C ASP A 157 5.35 18.08 -13.70
N LEU A 158 5.32 19.36 -14.03
CA LEU A 158 4.55 19.87 -15.17
C LEU A 158 5.06 19.31 -16.51
N ALA A 159 6.39 19.16 -16.66
CA ALA A 159 7.02 18.65 -17.88
C ALA A 159 6.61 17.21 -18.23
N LEU A 160 6.25 16.38 -17.24
CA LEU A 160 5.73 15.02 -17.46
C LEU A 160 4.43 15.00 -18.27
N TYR A 161 3.65 16.08 -18.18
CA TYR A 161 2.36 16.19 -18.86
C TYR A 161 2.48 16.73 -20.29
N ILE A 162 3.66 17.18 -20.73
CA ILE A 162 3.88 17.65 -22.11
C ILE A 162 4.17 16.46 -23.03
N ASP A 163 3.38 16.33 -24.10
CA ASP A 163 3.50 15.24 -25.06
C ASP A 163 4.36 15.67 -26.26
N THR A 164 5.67 15.70 -26.08
CA THR A 164 6.67 15.94 -27.13
C THR A 164 7.84 14.98 -26.96
N ASP A 165 8.64 14.82 -28.02
CA ASP A 165 9.83 13.93 -28.00
C ASP A 165 11.04 14.53 -27.27
N ASN A 166 10.94 15.78 -26.80
CA ASN A 166 12.01 16.44 -26.06
C ASN A 166 12.29 15.74 -24.72
N SER A 167 13.52 15.87 -24.22
CA SER A 167 13.88 15.38 -22.89
C SER A 167 13.05 16.06 -21.79
N LEU A 168 12.88 15.39 -20.65
CA LEU A 168 12.16 15.96 -19.50
C LEU A 168 12.77 17.31 -19.08
N GLN A 169 14.10 17.41 -19.09
CA GLN A 169 14.83 18.63 -18.74
C GLN A 169 14.58 19.77 -19.74
N ASP A 170 14.50 19.46 -21.04
CA ASP A 170 14.23 20.51 -22.07
C ASP A 170 12.80 21.00 -21.98
N LYS A 171 11.82 20.10 -21.69
CA LYS A 171 10.44 20.47 -21.38
C LYS A 171 10.35 21.37 -20.14
N ALA A 172 11.08 21.03 -19.08
CA ALA A 172 11.13 21.85 -17.86
C ALA A 172 11.74 23.22 -18.13
N ARG A 173 12.84 23.30 -18.88
CA ARG A 173 13.43 24.60 -19.30
C ARG A 173 12.47 25.43 -20.12
N PHE A 174 11.73 24.80 -21.03
CA PHE A 174 10.69 25.48 -21.78
C PHE A 174 9.67 26.12 -20.86
N ILE A 175 9.14 25.36 -19.88
CA ILE A 175 8.16 25.84 -18.92
C ILE A 175 8.72 27.00 -18.08
N MET A 176 9.98 26.89 -17.60
CA MET A 176 10.65 27.94 -16.82
C MET A 176 10.77 29.27 -17.58
N ASN A 177 10.85 29.23 -18.92
CA ASN A 177 10.97 30.39 -19.76
C ASN A 177 9.64 30.99 -20.27
N LEU A 178 8.51 30.38 -19.87
CA LEU A 178 7.18 30.90 -20.22
C LEU A 178 6.91 32.24 -19.52
N GLN A 179 6.25 33.13 -20.25
CA GLN A 179 5.72 34.38 -19.66
C GLN A 179 4.63 34.04 -18.63
N GLY A 180 4.48 34.91 -17.60
CA GLY A 180 3.65 34.60 -16.43
C GLY A 180 2.23 34.14 -16.74
N MET A 181 1.53 34.72 -17.72
CA MET A 181 0.17 34.30 -18.08
C MET A 181 0.13 32.96 -18.79
N ASP A 182 1.08 32.68 -19.67
CA ASP A 182 1.18 31.36 -20.34
C ASP A 182 1.54 30.27 -19.35
N PHE A 183 2.43 30.55 -18.40
CA PHE A 183 2.76 29.61 -17.32
C PHE A 183 1.53 29.31 -16.45
N VAL A 184 0.80 30.34 -16.01
CA VAL A 184 -0.41 30.17 -15.20
C VAL A 184 -1.47 29.33 -15.94
N LYS A 185 -1.68 29.59 -17.23
CA LYS A 185 -2.63 28.86 -18.06
C LYS A 185 -2.25 27.39 -18.23
N LEU A 186 -0.97 27.12 -18.53
CA LEU A 186 -0.45 25.75 -18.65
C LEU A 186 -0.59 25.00 -17.32
N LYS A 187 -0.13 25.61 -16.23
CA LYS A 187 -0.25 25.03 -14.89
C LYS A 187 -1.69 24.72 -14.53
N TYR A 188 -2.60 25.68 -14.71
CA TYR A 188 -4.04 25.46 -14.43
C TYR A 188 -4.61 24.31 -15.24
N THR A 189 -4.26 24.22 -16.54
CA THR A 189 -4.72 23.12 -17.39
C THR A 189 -4.23 21.76 -16.87
N ILE A 190 -2.93 21.67 -16.56
CA ILE A 190 -2.33 20.44 -16.04
C ILE A 190 -2.90 20.09 -14.64
N ASP A 191 -3.08 21.06 -13.75
CA ASP A 191 -3.64 20.82 -12.41
C ASP A 191 -5.08 20.30 -12.46
N ASN A 192 -5.85 20.67 -13.49
CA ASN A 192 -7.18 20.07 -13.73
C ASN A 192 -7.11 18.65 -14.33
N MET A 193 -6.02 18.30 -14.97
CA MET A 193 -5.77 16.92 -15.44
C MET A 193 -5.28 16.02 -14.33
N LYS A 194 -4.56 16.56 -13.32
CA LYS A 194 -4.00 15.77 -12.22
C LYS A 194 -5.07 15.00 -11.49
N CYS A 195 -4.79 13.74 -11.24
CA CYS A 195 -5.60 12.81 -10.47
C CYS A 195 -4.68 11.81 -9.74
N GLY A 196 -5.22 11.03 -8.83
CA GLY A 196 -4.47 10.02 -8.09
C GLY A 196 -4.99 9.81 -6.67
N MET A 197 -4.21 9.09 -5.87
CA MET A 197 -4.52 8.92 -4.46
C MET A 197 -4.17 10.20 -3.69
N HIS A 198 -5.08 10.68 -2.86
CA HIS A 198 -4.83 11.85 -2.03
C HIS A 198 -3.71 11.58 -1.02
N LYS A 199 -2.59 12.30 -1.17
CA LYS A 199 -1.35 12.03 -0.42
C LYS A 199 -1.26 12.74 0.93
N THR A 200 -2.28 13.50 1.32
CA THR A 200 -2.32 14.21 2.60
C THR A 200 -3.45 13.68 3.47
N ILE A 201 -3.13 13.30 4.69
CA ILE A 201 -4.11 12.87 5.68
C ILE A 201 -4.04 13.74 6.92
N GLN A 202 -5.16 13.87 7.61
CA GLN A 202 -5.22 14.52 8.90
C GLN A 202 -4.98 13.51 10.03
N VAL A 203 -3.96 13.77 10.83
CA VAL A 203 -3.61 12.94 11.99
C VAL A 203 -3.83 13.76 13.26
N LYS A 204 -4.59 13.20 14.20
CA LYS A 204 -4.85 13.83 15.49
C LYS A 204 -3.82 13.36 16.52
N CYS A 205 -3.13 14.29 17.15
CA CYS A 205 -2.22 13.96 18.23
C CYS A 205 -2.98 13.36 19.42
N PRO A 206 -2.59 12.17 19.91
CA PRO A 206 -3.29 11.51 21.01
C PRO A 206 -3.07 12.22 22.36
N ILE A 207 -2.06 13.09 22.46
CA ILE A 207 -1.68 13.75 23.70
C ILE A 207 -2.33 15.13 23.83
N CYS A 208 -2.18 16.01 22.84
CA CYS A 208 -2.72 17.38 22.90
C CYS A 208 -3.96 17.62 22.05
N GLY A 209 -4.36 16.64 21.23
CA GLY A 209 -5.53 16.75 20.36
C GLY A 209 -5.31 17.57 19.09
N GLU A 210 -4.13 18.12 18.86
CA GLU A 210 -3.78 18.90 17.67
C GLU A 210 -3.95 18.06 16.40
N ILE A 211 -4.51 18.65 15.35
CA ILE A 211 -4.70 18.03 14.05
C ILE A 211 -3.59 18.55 13.12
N THR A 212 -2.80 17.63 12.58
CA THR A 212 -1.69 17.94 11.68
C THR A 212 -1.91 17.26 10.35
N ASP A 213 -1.74 18.02 9.27
CA ASP A 213 -1.72 17.47 7.92
C ASP A 213 -0.38 16.77 7.67
N VAL A 214 -0.45 15.47 7.38
CA VAL A 214 0.72 14.65 7.10
C VAL A 214 0.71 14.25 5.65
N LYS A 215 1.75 14.64 4.92
CA LYS A 215 1.96 14.18 3.55
C LYS A 215 2.49 12.75 3.59
N LEU A 216 1.73 11.83 3.05
CA LEU A 216 2.14 10.44 2.90
C LEU A 216 3.06 10.30 1.71
N ILE A 217 4.21 9.69 1.92
CA ILE A 217 5.06 9.25 0.83
C ILE A 217 4.53 7.87 0.41
N VAL A 218 3.64 7.88 -0.58
CA VAL A 218 3.16 6.66 -1.21
C VAL A 218 4.19 6.26 -2.27
N ALA A 219 5.37 5.87 -1.80
CA ALA A 219 6.40 5.31 -2.66
C ALA A 219 6.21 3.79 -2.76
N ASP A 220 6.61 3.20 -3.89
CA ASP A 220 6.60 1.74 -4.08
C ASP A 220 7.28 1.01 -2.92
N GLU A 221 8.31 1.61 -2.35
CA GLU A 221 9.09 1.11 -1.21
C GLU A 221 8.26 0.92 0.07
N ASN A 222 7.22 1.71 0.23
CA ASN A 222 6.36 1.72 1.42
C ASN A 222 4.99 1.07 1.16
N MET A 223 4.73 0.67 -0.08
CA MET A 223 3.41 0.14 -0.47
C MET A 223 3.13 -1.21 0.21
N PHE A 224 4.14 -2.04 0.40
CA PHE A 224 3.98 -3.38 0.98
C PHE A 224 4.86 -3.56 2.21
N THR A 225 4.33 -4.25 3.22
CA THR A 225 5.10 -4.64 4.41
C THR A 225 6.15 -5.69 4.03
N HIS A 226 7.36 -5.54 4.57
CA HIS A 226 8.44 -6.49 4.35
C HIS A 226 8.23 -7.72 5.25
N THR A 227 7.80 -8.82 4.66
CA THR A 227 7.82 -10.13 5.30
C THR A 227 8.92 -10.96 4.65
N SER A 228 9.81 -11.53 5.45
CA SER A 228 10.91 -12.34 4.91
C SER A 228 10.39 -13.68 4.39
N ILE A 229 11.09 -14.27 3.42
CA ILE A 229 10.78 -15.63 2.93
C ILE A 229 10.74 -16.63 4.07
N LYS A 230 11.64 -16.49 5.06
CA LYS A 230 11.72 -17.35 6.23
C LYS A 230 10.42 -17.28 7.04
N GLU A 231 9.93 -16.08 7.34
CA GLU A 231 8.67 -15.89 8.08
C GLU A 231 7.45 -16.47 7.33
N ILE A 232 7.42 -16.31 6.00
CA ILE A 232 6.38 -16.91 5.15
C ILE A 232 6.41 -18.43 5.25
N LEU A 233 7.59 -19.06 5.15
CA LEU A 233 7.74 -20.51 5.24
C LEU A 233 7.42 -21.04 6.63
N GLU A 234 7.84 -20.35 7.69
CA GLU A 234 7.49 -20.68 9.08
C GLU A 234 5.98 -20.62 9.30
N LEU A 235 5.30 -19.59 8.77
CA LEU A 235 3.85 -19.46 8.82
C LEU A 235 3.15 -20.64 8.12
N ILE A 236 3.52 -20.93 6.87
CA ILE A 236 2.96 -22.05 6.09
C ILE A 236 3.16 -23.37 6.81
N THR A 237 4.36 -23.63 7.36
CA THR A 237 4.69 -24.84 8.08
C THR A 237 3.83 -24.97 9.37
N ARG A 238 3.62 -23.85 10.06
CA ARG A 238 2.77 -23.82 11.26
C ARG A 238 1.32 -24.17 10.92
N ILE A 239 0.76 -23.58 9.89
CA ILE A 239 -0.61 -23.85 9.44
C ILE A 239 -0.72 -25.32 9.00
N ALA A 240 0.22 -25.83 8.23
CA ALA A 240 0.23 -27.22 7.80
C ALA A 240 0.22 -28.19 8.97
N LYS A 241 0.99 -27.89 10.03
CA LYS A 241 1.09 -28.73 11.24
C LYS A 241 -0.21 -28.74 12.05
N TYR A 242 -0.82 -27.57 12.30
CA TYR A 242 -1.96 -27.45 13.23
C TYR A 242 -3.30 -27.62 12.54
N ALA A 243 -3.48 -27.15 11.31
CA ALA A 243 -4.73 -27.27 10.57
C ALA A 243 -4.77 -28.49 9.66
N ASN A 244 -3.66 -29.25 9.53
CA ASN A 244 -3.52 -30.40 8.63
C ASN A 244 -3.84 -30.02 7.16
N LEU A 245 -3.46 -28.81 6.75
CA LEU A 245 -3.69 -28.27 5.41
C LEU A 245 -2.39 -28.20 4.61
N GLN A 246 -2.47 -28.59 3.33
CA GLN A 246 -1.36 -28.41 2.40
C GLN A 246 -1.51 -27.10 1.64
N ILE A 247 -0.78 -26.07 2.05
CA ILE A 247 -0.77 -24.76 1.38
C ILE A 247 0.14 -24.84 0.17
N THR A 248 -0.41 -24.59 -1.02
CA THR A 248 0.33 -24.52 -2.29
C THR A 248 0.67 -23.07 -2.65
N ASP A 249 1.57 -22.89 -3.60
CA ASP A 249 1.96 -21.57 -4.11
C ASP A 249 0.82 -20.78 -4.78
N ASP A 250 -0.23 -21.46 -5.22
CA ASP A 250 -1.38 -20.84 -5.89
C ASP A 250 -2.52 -20.47 -4.94
N TRP A 251 -2.36 -20.73 -3.62
CA TRP A 251 -3.35 -20.30 -2.63
C TRP A 251 -3.41 -18.77 -2.54
N PRO A 252 -4.63 -18.18 -2.48
CA PRO A 252 -4.78 -16.76 -2.17
C PRO A 252 -4.17 -16.43 -0.80
N TRP A 253 -3.36 -15.39 -0.72
CA TRP A 253 -2.70 -15.01 0.54
C TRP A 253 -3.71 -14.64 1.64
N MET A 254 -4.82 -14.05 1.25
CA MET A 254 -5.92 -13.73 2.18
C MET A 254 -6.42 -14.98 2.94
N GLU A 255 -6.53 -16.12 2.26
CA GLU A 255 -6.94 -17.37 2.89
C GLU A 255 -5.87 -17.87 3.88
N VAL A 256 -4.58 -17.69 3.55
CA VAL A 256 -3.48 -18.01 4.47
C VAL A 256 -3.54 -17.19 5.75
N GLU A 257 -3.89 -15.91 5.67
CA GLU A 257 -4.06 -15.05 6.84
C GLU A 257 -5.26 -15.47 7.70
N ILE A 258 -6.36 -15.90 7.09
CA ILE A 258 -7.53 -16.44 7.81
C ILE A 258 -7.16 -17.73 8.53
N GLU A 259 -6.50 -18.67 7.86
CA GLU A 259 -6.05 -19.92 8.48
C GLU A 259 -5.05 -19.65 9.63
N GLN A 260 -4.19 -18.66 9.50
CA GLN A 260 -3.32 -18.24 10.60
C GLN A 260 -4.12 -17.81 11.84
N GLU A 261 -5.25 -17.13 11.68
CA GLU A 261 -6.10 -16.75 12.82
C GLU A 261 -6.70 -17.95 13.52
N ILE A 262 -7.20 -18.88 12.72
CA ILE A 262 -7.77 -20.11 13.22
C ILE A 262 -6.72 -20.89 14.02
N VAL A 263 -5.53 -21.08 13.46
CA VAL A 263 -4.41 -21.78 14.12
C VAL A 263 -3.96 -21.05 15.39
N ASN A 264 -3.85 -19.73 15.37
CA ASN A 264 -3.47 -18.96 16.57
C ASN A 264 -4.52 -19.08 17.67
N LYS A 265 -5.81 -19.15 17.33
CA LYS A 265 -6.88 -19.39 18.29
C LYS A 265 -6.80 -20.81 18.88
N MET A 266 -6.60 -21.83 18.03
CA MET A 266 -6.43 -23.22 18.48
C MET A 266 -5.25 -23.35 19.47
N ILE A 267 -4.08 -22.78 19.14
CA ILE A 267 -2.90 -22.80 20.03
C ILE A 267 -3.21 -22.10 21.37
N LYS A 268 -3.93 -20.99 21.34
CA LYS A 268 -4.30 -20.26 22.56
C LYS A 268 -5.24 -21.09 23.44
N ASP A 269 -6.22 -21.75 22.84
CA ASP A 269 -7.18 -22.56 23.55
C ASP A 269 -6.49 -23.82 24.17
N GLU A 270 -5.62 -24.51 23.42
CA GLU A 270 -4.80 -25.63 23.88
C GLU A 270 -3.89 -25.24 25.06
N ASN A 271 -3.22 -24.09 24.95
CA ASN A 271 -2.38 -23.55 26.02
C ASN A 271 -3.22 -23.25 27.31
N ALA A 272 -4.43 -22.71 27.14
CA ALA A 272 -5.32 -22.41 28.26
C ALA A 272 -5.82 -23.68 28.94
N GLU A 273 -6.11 -24.75 28.19
CA GLU A 273 -6.47 -26.07 28.74
C GLU A 273 -5.30 -26.69 29.47
N THR A 274 -4.11 -26.71 28.87
CA THR A 274 -2.89 -27.23 29.51
C THR A 274 -2.59 -26.50 30.81
N GLN A 275 -2.75 -25.17 30.86
CA GLN A 275 -2.59 -24.41 32.11
C GLN A 275 -3.60 -24.77 33.18
N LYS A 276 -4.87 -25.03 32.81
CA LYS A 276 -5.90 -25.49 33.74
C LYS A 276 -5.58 -26.88 34.30
N GLU A 277 -5.07 -27.78 33.46
CA GLU A 277 -4.65 -29.12 33.90
C GLU A 277 -3.45 -29.06 34.85
N ILE A 278 -2.43 -28.25 34.54
CA ILE A 278 -1.29 -28.03 35.45
C ILE A 278 -1.75 -27.44 36.78
N ALA A 279 -2.69 -26.48 36.78
CA ALA A 279 -3.23 -25.89 38.00
C ALA A 279 -4.01 -26.91 38.84
N LYS A 280 -4.82 -27.78 38.21
CA LYS A 280 -5.52 -28.88 38.86
C LYS A 280 -4.54 -29.89 39.45
N ALA A 281 -3.51 -30.29 38.72
CA ALA A 281 -2.49 -31.23 39.21
C ALA A 281 -1.73 -30.65 40.41
N LYS A 282 -1.37 -29.38 40.40
CA LYS A 282 -0.72 -28.69 41.53
C LYS A 282 -1.64 -28.61 42.77
N SER A 283 -2.93 -28.33 42.60
CA SER A 283 -3.88 -28.28 43.70
C SER A 283 -4.08 -29.68 44.37
N GLN A 284 -4.09 -30.74 43.57
CA GLN A 284 -4.16 -32.12 44.05
C GLN A 284 -2.88 -32.55 44.80
N ALA A 285 -1.71 -32.17 44.27
CA ALA A 285 -0.43 -32.46 44.92
C ALA A 285 -0.31 -31.75 46.28
N ASN A 286 -0.79 -30.50 46.38
CA ASN A 286 -0.79 -29.79 47.67
C ASN A 286 -1.80 -30.33 48.68
N ALA A 287 -2.89 -30.96 48.22
CA ALA A 287 -3.87 -31.61 49.10
C ALA A 287 -3.36 -32.93 49.71
N HIS A 288 -2.34 -33.55 49.11
CA HIS A 288 -1.73 -34.80 49.55
C HIS A 288 -0.45 -34.62 50.38
N THR A 289 -0.04 -33.41 50.71
CA THR A 289 1.09 -33.18 51.61
C THR A 289 0.61 -33.46 53.04
N PRO A 290 1.04 -34.55 53.72
CA PRO A 290 0.61 -34.81 55.10
C PRO A 290 1.16 -33.69 55.99
N SER A 291 0.27 -33.10 56.78
CA SER A 291 0.65 -32.13 57.80
C SER A 291 1.62 -32.84 58.76
N THR A 292 2.88 -32.46 58.73
CA THR A 292 3.86 -32.87 59.74
C THR A 292 3.38 -32.34 61.07
N SER A 293 2.76 -33.22 61.85
CA SER A 293 2.39 -32.97 63.23
C SER A 293 3.65 -32.55 64.01
N SER A 294 3.62 -31.36 64.58
CA SER A 294 4.64 -30.82 65.47
C SER A 294 4.93 -31.80 66.60
N VAL A 295 6.08 -32.44 66.57
CA VAL A 295 6.62 -33.20 67.71
C VAL A 295 6.91 -32.18 68.78
N LYS A 296 6.06 -32.20 69.84
CA LYS A 296 6.33 -31.53 71.14
C LYS A 296 7.50 -32.18 71.80
N HIS A 297 8.62 -31.54 71.90
CA HIS A 297 9.74 -31.91 72.77
C HIS A 297 9.29 -31.72 74.23
N PRO A 298 9.43 -32.74 75.09
CA PRO A 298 9.24 -32.55 76.52
C PRO A 298 10.40 -31.77 77.10
N ARG A 299 10.13 -30.71 77.86
CA ARG A 299 11.11 -30.01 78.70
C ARG A 299 11.43 -30.92 79.91
N ILE A 300 12.73 -31.16 80.11
CA ILE A 300 13.31 -31.61 81.40
C ILE A 300 13.96 -30.37 82.04
#